data_362a6288e659cb910a92b44e7979c74a
#
_entry.id   362a6288e659cb910a92b44e7979c74a
#
_cell.length_a   1.000
_cell.length_b   1.000
_cell.length_c   1.000
_cell.angle_alpha   90.00
_cell.angle_beta   90.00
_cell.angle_gamma   90.00
#
_symmetry.space_group_name_H-M   'P 1'
#
loop_
_entity.id
_entity.type
_entity.pdbx_description
1 polymer ?
#
loop_
_entity_poly.entity_id
_entity_poly.type
_entity_poly.pdbx_seq_one_letter_code
_entity_poly.pdbx_strand_id
1 'polypeptide(L)'
;MDTLTFLQHYWWFIISLLGALLVFLMFVQGGQALLYDIGRTEEERNMLVNSLGRKWEFTFTTLVTFGGAFFASFPLFYSTSFGGAFYVWMAILFCFVLQAVAYEYRRKPANVFGERTFNAFLLINGVLGPLLIGTAVGTVFTGAEFTVDRLNLANQGGAAVISQWATPWHGLEAVAEWRNVLLGATVALLAMTLACQYFMNNIDDETILRRAQSRMRLFGVPFVVCFVAWLLALLLADGRAADAAGTISVEPYKYLRNLLEMPYVTVVLLLGVVSVLWSIRLGWCGSRRAVWFGGAGTVLTVLSLLLLAGWNGTAYYPSLTDMQSSLTITNSSSSLFTLRTMAWVSLFVPFVAAYIWYAWRAMNRRPITREEIRGDDHQY
;
A
#
# COMPACT_ATOMS: atom_id res chain seq x y z
N MET A 1 -24.37 -19.25 -4.44
CA MET A 1 -23.89 -17.96 -3.92
C MET A 1 -24.96 -16.93 -4.21
N ASP A 2 -25.49 -16.25 -3.22
CA ASP A 2 -26.48 -15.20 -3.47
C ASP A 2 -25.83 -13.94 -4.04
N THR A 3 -26.63 -13.01 -4.57
CA THR A 3 -26.11 -11.80 -5.21
C THR A 3 -25.32 -10.92 -4.24
N LEU A 4 -25.72 -10.86 -2.97
CA LEU A 4 -25.04 -10.06 -1.96
C LEU A 4 -23.64 -10.62 -1.68
N THR A 5 -23.53 -11.91 -1.42
CA THR A 5 -22.27 -12.60 -1.16
C THR A 5 -21.31 -12.46 -2.37
N PHE A 6 -21.82 -12.58 -3.60
CA PHE A 6 -21.00 -12.34 -4.80
C PHE A 6 -20.44 -10.92 -4.83
N LEU A 7 -21.26 -9.90 -4.58
CA LEU A 7 -20.83 -8.50 -4.60
C LEU A 7 -19.86 -8.17 -3.47
N GLN A 8 -20.02 -8.78 -2.28
CA GLN A 8 -19.07 -8.63 -1.18
C GLN A 8 -17.68 -9.16 -1.55
N HIS A 9 -17.58 -10.34 -2.16
CA HIS A 9 -16.32 -10.91 -2.63
C HIS A 9 -15.74 -10.12 -3.80
N TYR A 10 -16.57 -9.66 -4.73
CA TYR A 10 -16.17 -8.81 -5.84
C TYR A 10 -15.53 -7.51 -5.35
N TRP A 11 -16.16 -6.81 -4.40
CA TRP A 11 -15.62 -5.55 -3.88
C TRP A 11 -14.38 -5.76 -3.01
N TRP A 12 -14.30 -6.87 -2.29
CA TRP A 12 -13.07 -7.24 -1.60
C TRP A 12 -11.91 -7.46 -2.58
N PHE A 13 -12.16 -8.13 -3.70
CA PHE A 13 -11.18 -8.30 -4.75
C PHE A 13 -10.74 -6.96 -5.35
N ILE A 14 -11.66 -6.04 -5.67
CA ILE A 14 -11.33 -4.71 -6.24
C ILE A 14 -10.48 -3.89 -5.26
N ILE A 15 -10.84 -3.86 -3.97
CA ILE A 15 -10.08 -3.15 -2.94
C ILE A 15 -8.70 -3.79 -2.76
N SER A 16 -8.62 -5.11 -2.73
CA SER A 16 -7.33 -5.82 -2.65
C SER A 16 -6.42 -5.50 -3.83
N LEU A 17 -6.99 -5.39 -5.04
CA LEU A 17 -6.25 -4.98 -6.23
C LEU A 17 -5.76 -3.53 -6.13
N LEU A 18 -6.58 -2.59 -5.64
CA LEU A 18 -6.19 -1.20 -5.42
C LEU A 18 -5.07 -1.09 -4.38
N GLY A 19 -5.16 -1.84 -3.26
CA GLY A 19 -4.09 -1.92 -2.27
C GLY A 19 -2.79 -2.49 -2.86
N ALA A 20 -2.89 -3.50 -3.70
CA ALA A 20 -1.74 -4.10 -4.39
C ALA A 20 -1.07 -3.14 -5.37
N LEU A 21 -1.86 -2.38 -6.15
CA LEU A 21 -1.37 -1.32 -7.03
C LEU A 21 -0.70 -0.19 -6.23
N LEU A 22 -1.28 0.19 -5.09
CA LEU A 22 -0.70 1.20 -4.20
C LEU A 22 0.70 0.78 -3.74
N VAL A 23 0.88 -0.46 -3.29
CA VAL A 23 2.20 -0.95 -2.83
C VAL A 23 3.23 -0.94 -3.97
N PHE A 24 2.84 -1.30 -5.19
CA PHE A 24 3.74 -1.14 -6.35
C PHE A 24 4.12 0.34 -6.57
N LEU A 25 3.15 1.24 -6.58
CA LEU A 25 3.37 2.67 -6.84
C LEU A 25 4.22 3.36 -5.75
N MET A 26 4.38 2.75 -4.57
CA MET A 26 5.27 3.26 -3.53
C MET A 26 6.75 3.27 -3.93
N PHE A 27 7.13 2.81 -5.13
CA PHE A 27 8.47 3.08 -5.65
C PHE A 27 8.78 4.59 -5.70
N VAL A 28 7.76 5.45 -5.80
CA VAL A 28 7.91 6.91 -5.70
C VAL A 28 8.48 7.29 -4.34
N GLN A 29 7.88 6.80 -3.25
CA GLN A 29 8.35 7.04 -1.89
C GLN A 29 9.73 6.40 -1.68
N GLY A 30 9.92 5.17 -2.12
CA GLY A 30 11.23 4.51 -2.07
C GLY A 30 12.33 5.31 -2.76
N GLY A 31 12.02 5.93 -3.90
CA GLY A 31 12.94 6.81 -4.62
C GLY A 31 13.25 8.11 -3.88
N GLN A 32 12.26 8.69 -3.18
CA GLN A 32 12.46 9.86 -2.31
C GLN A 32 13.40 9.54 -1.15
N ALA A 33 13.29 8.35 -0.55
CA ALA A 33 14.22 7.89 0.49
C ALA A 33 15.67 7.79 -0.02
N LEU A 34 15.86 7.55 -1.32
CA LEU A 34 17.17 7.34 -1.94
C LEU A 34 17.79 8.60 -2.56
N LEU A 35 17.15 9.77 -2.43
CA LEU A 35 17.58 11.02 -3.09
C LEU A 35 19.03 11.37 -2.83
N TYR A 36 19.50 11.28 -1.57
CA TYR A 36 20.88 11.62 -1.19
C TYR A 36 21.86 10.45 -1.35
N ASP A 37 21.35 9.24 -1.42
CA ASP A 37 22.17 8.04 -1.57
C ASP A 37 22.58 7.79 -3.02
N ILE A 38 21.65 8.01 -3.95
CA ILE A 38 21.86 7.86 -5.39
C ILE A 38 22.29 9.20 -6.02
N GLY A 39 21.62 10.32 -5.69
CA GLY A 39 21.89 11.65 -6.20
C GLY A 39 22.89 12.43 -5.33
N ARG A 40 24.16 12.42 -5.67
CA ARG A 40 25.22 13.10 -4.90
C ARG A 40 25.36 14.57 -5.27
N THR A 41 25.14 14.91 -6.53
CA THR A 41 25.13 16.32 -7.00
C THR A 41 23.69 16.84 -7.04
N GLU A 42 23.55 18.16 -7.11
CA GLU A 42 22.25 18.80 -7.23
C GLU A 42 21.56 18.41 -8.55
N GLU A 43 22.30 18.40 -9.66
CA GLU A 43 21.81 17.98 -10.97
C GLU A 43 21.28 16.53 -10.93
N GLU A 44 22.02 15.60 -10.32
CA GLU A 44 21.59 14.22 -10.16
C GLU A 44 20.30 14.11 -9.31
N ARG A 45 20.21 14.87 -8.20
CA ARG A 45 18.97 14.90 -7.39
C ARG A 45 17.79 15.45 -8.17
N ASN A 46 18.00 16.48 -8.99
CA ASN A 46 16.97 17.03 -9.85
C ASN A 46 16.47 16.00 -10.87
N MET A 47 17.36 15.19 -11.46
CA MET A 47 16.96 14.09 -12.33
C MET A 47 16.09 13.07 -11.59
N LEU A 48 16.47 12.67 -10.36
CA LEU A 48 15.70 11.74 -9.54
C LEU A 48 14.33 12.32 -9.17
N VAL A 49 14.28 13.56 -8.68
CA VAL A 49 13.03 14.24 -8.30
C VAL A 49 12.10 14.39 -9.51
N ASN A 50 12.62 14.81 -10.67
CA ASN A 50 11.82 14.92 -11.89
C ASN A 50 11.28 13.56 -12.37
N SER A 51 12.09 12.50 -12.25
CA SER A 51 11.65 11.12 -12.56
C SER A 51 10.47 10.66 -11.70
N LEU A 52 10.54 10.91 -10.40
CA LEU A 52 9.49 10.55 -9.43
C LEU A 52 8.30 11.52 -9.51
N GLY A 53 8.57 12.82 -9.75
CA GLY A 53 7.58 13.88 -9.84
C GLY A 53 6.51 13.61 -10.89
N ARG A 54 6.89 12.99 -12.01
CA ARG A 54 5.93 12.55 -13.05
C ARG A 54 4.98 11.43 -12.60
N LYS A 55 5.18 10.84 -11.41
CA LYS A 55 4.42 9.65 -10.94
C LYS A 55 3.82 9.81 -9.54
N TRP A 56 4.17 10.83 -8.77
CA TRP A 56 3.73 10.94 -7.38
C TRP A 56 2.22 11.04 -7.22
N GLU A 57 1.53 11.68 -8.17
CA GLU A 57 0.08 11.80 -8.16
C GLU A 57 -0.62 10.44 -8.28
N PHE A 58 -0.06 9.50 -9.05
CA PHE A 58 -0.64 8.16 -9.15
C PHE A 58 -0.65 7.44 -7.80
N THR A 59 0.41 7.57 -7.02
CA THR A 59 0.48 6.95 -5.68
C THR A 59 -0.54 7.58 -4.75
N PHE A 60 -0.58 8.92 -4.70
CA PHE A 60 -1.50 9.65 -3.83
C PHE A 60 -2.96 9.39 -4.21
N THR A 61 -3.29 9.48 -5.49
CA THR A 61 -4.64 9.21 -6.00
C THR A 61 -5.06 7.77 -5.72
N THR A 62 -4.15 6.80 -5.88
CA THR A 62 -4.45 5.38 -5.59
C THR A 62 -4.70 5.18 -4.09
N LEU A 63 -3.95 5.84 -3.20
CA LEU A 63 -4.20 5.80 -1.75
C LEU A 63 -5.60 6.33 -1.40
N VAL A 64 -5.97 7.49 -1.96
CA VAL A 64 -7.30 8.10 -1.75
C VAL A 64 -8.40 7.21 -2.33
N THR A 65 -8.19 6.62 -3.52
CA THR A 65 -9.16 5.72 -4.15
C THR A 65 -9.34 4.43 -3.34
N PHE A 66 -8.26 3.88 -2.78
CA PHE A 66 -8.30 2.73 -1.88
C PHE A 66 -9.15 3.02 -0.64
N GLY A 67 -8.93 4.16 0.03
CA GLY A 67 -9.75 4.61 1.16
C GLY A 67 -11.21 4.85 0.76
N GLY A 68 -11.47 5.50 -0.37
CA GLY A 68 -12.81 5.74 -0.89
C GLY A 68 -13.56 4.46 -1.26
N ALA A 69 -12.86 3.46 -1.81
CA ALA A 69 -13.44 2.16 -2.10
C ALA A 69 -13.84 1.41 -0.81
N PHE A 70 -13.02 1.48 0.25
CA PHE A 70 -13.39 0.96 1.57
C PHE A 70 -14.60 1.71 2.15
N PHE A 71 -14.60 3.04 2.09
CA PHE A 71 -15.74 3.84 2.57
C PHE A 71 -17.06 3.40 1.95
N ALA A 72 -17.07 3.19 0.66
CA ALA A 72 -18.28 2.85 -0.07
C ALA A 72 -18.69 1.38 0.08
N SER A 73 -17.74 0.43 0.07
CA SER A 73 -18.02 -1.01 0.07
C SER A 73 -18.06 -1.63 1.47
N PHE A 74 -17.22 -1.16 2.39
CA PHE A 74 -17.09 -1.66 3.76
C PHE A 74 -17.06 -0.50 4.76
N PRO A 75 -18.18 0.25 4.90
CA PRO A 75 -18.23 1.47 5.69
C PRO A 75 -17.91 1.25 7.16
N LEU A 76 -18.25 0.10 7.74
CA LEU A 76 -17.93 -0.20 9.13
C LEU A 76 -16.42 -0.33 9.36
N PHE A 77 -15.69 -0.96 8.43
CA PHE A 77 -14.24 -0.98 8.50
C PHE A 77 -13.66 0.42 8.32
N TYR A 78 -14.18 1.20 7.36
CA TYR A 78 -13.70 2.56 7.15
C TYR A 78 -13.87 3.41 8.41
N SER A 79 -15.03 3.37 9.04
CA SER A 79 -15.26 4.12 10.28
C SER A 79 -14.41 3.63 11.45
N THR A 80 -14.18 2.31 11.56
CA THR A 80 -13.39 1.71 12.63
C THR A 80 -11.89 1.96 12.45
N SER A 81 -11.35 1.74 11.25
CA SER A 81 -9.91 1.88 10.98
C SER A 81 -9.53 3.31 10.60
N PHE A 82 -10.07 3.86 9.50
CA PHE A 82 -9.68 5.20 9.04
C PHE A 82 -10.19 6.30 9.98
N GLY A 83 -11.44 6.18 10.47
CA GLY A 83 -12.02 7.12 11.42
C GLY A 83 -11.55 6.88 12.84
N GLY A 84 -11.43 5.63 13.29
CA GLY A 84 -11.09 5.26 14.66
C GLY A 84 -9.59 5.30 14.96
N ALA A 85 -8.74 4.74 14.08
CA ALA A 85 -7.28 4.79 14.20
C ALA A 85 -6.70 6.11 13.64
N PHE A 86 -7.30 7.22 13.97
CA PHE A 86 -7.05 8.51 13.32
C PHE A 86 -5.63 9.03 13.46
N TYR A 87 -4.90 8.74 14.54
CA TYR A 87 -3.51 9.21 14.67
C TYR A 87 -2.57 8.61 13.64
N VAL A 88 -2.70 7.32 13.35
CA VAL A 88 -1.88 6.66 12.32
C VAL A 88 -2.23 7.20 10.94
N TRP A 89 -3.52 7.32 10.63
CA TRP A 89 -3.96 7.83 9.33
C TRP A 89 -3.65 9.31 9.13
N MET A 90 -3.71 10.13 10.19
CA MET A 90 -3.25 11.52 10.15
C MET A 90 -1.74 11.61 9.91
N ALA A 91 -0.94 10.76 10.56
CA ALA A 91 0.51 10.72 10.32
C ALA A 91 0.84 10.34 8.87
N ILE A 92 0.14 9.35 8.31
CA ILE A 92 0.26 8.96 6.89
C ILE A 92 -0.13 10.14 5.99
N LEU A 93 -1.30 10.73 6.20
CA LEU A 93 -1.77 11.87 5.42
C LEU A 93 -0.77 13.03 5.47
N PHE A 94 -0.23 13.33 6.65
CA PHE A 94 0.76 14.40 6.82
C PHE A 94 2.03 14.15 6.01
N CYS A 95 2.54 12.91 5.97
CA CYS A 95 3.66 12.54 5.11
C CYS A 95 3.37 12.84 3.63
N PHE A 96 2.18 12.47 3.14
CA PHE A 96 1.80 12.72 1.74
C PHE A 96 1.53 14.20 1.45
N VAL A 97 1.04 14.97 2.42
CA VAL A 97 0.92 16.44 2.29
C VAL A 97 2.30 17.08 2.15
N LEU A 98 3.27 16.69 2.98
CA LEU A 98 4.66 17.16 2.85
C LEU A 98 5.24 16.85 1.47
N GLN A 99 4.97 15.65 0.93
CA GLN A 99 5.36 15.28 -0.43
C GLN A 99 4.75 16.22 -1.48
N ALA A 100 3.44 16.45 -1.42
CA ALA A 100 2.73 17.29 -2.39
C ALA A 100 3.29 18.72 -2.38
N VAL A 101 3.45 19.29 -1.18
CA VAL A 101 4.05 20.62 -0.99
C VAL A 101 5.48 20.65 -1.54
N ALA A 102 6.26 19.58 -1.33
CA ALA A 102 7.63 19.53 -1.81
C ALA A 102 7.71 19.53 -3.34
N TYR A 103 6.92 18.71 -4.02
CA TYR A 103 6.92 18.71 -5.49
C TYR A 103 6.45 20.04 -6.07
N GLU A 104 5.42 20.68 -5.47
CA GLU A 104 4.86 21.91 -6.01
C GLU A 104 5.75 23.15 -5.77
N TYR A 105 6.40 23.25 -4.61
CA TYR A 105 7.07 24.50 -4.20
C TYR A 105 8.60 24.45 -4.20
N ARG A 106 9.22 23.29 -4.38
CA ARG A 106 10.68 23.11 -4.29
C ARG A 106 11.46 24.06 -5.19
N ARG A 107 11.01 24.29 -6.42
CA ARG A 107 11.68 25.11 -7.44
C ARG A 107 10.98 26.43 -7.76
N LYS A 108 9.96 26.82 -7.00
CA LYS A 108 9.29 28.11 -7.24
C LYS A 108 10.24 29.27 -6.93
N PRO A 109 10.25 30.34 -7.76
CA PRO A 109 11.16 31.49 -7.58
C PRO A 109 11.05 32.17 -6.21
N ALA A 110 9.90 32.09 -5.55
CA ALA A 110 9.62 32.66 -4.24
C ALA A 110 9.83 31.67 -3.07
N ASN A 111 10.60 30.59 -3.29
CA ASN A 111 10.87 29.61 -2.26
C ASN A 111 11.72 30.19 -1.11
N VAL A 112 11.08 30.50 0.02
CA VAL A 112 11.72 31.07 1.22
C VAL A 112 12.50 30.02 2.01
N PHE A 113 12.04 28.75 1.99
CA PHE A 113 12.61 27.65 2.80
C PHE A 113 13.85 26.99 2.16
N GLY A 114 14.05 27.20 0.86
CA GLY A 114 15.14 26.59 0.10
C GLY A 114 14.89 25.12 -0.27
N GLU A 115 15.56 24.65 -1.32
CA GLU A 115 15.40 23.27 -1.84
C GLU A 115 15.72 22.17 -0.82
N ARG A 116 16.67 22.41 0.09
CA ARG A 116 17.07 21.42 1.11
C ARG A 116 15.91 21.04 2.03
N THR A 117 15.07 22.00 2.41
CA THR A 117 13.89 21.76 3.26
C THR A 117 12.88 20.87 2.53
N PHE A 118 12.60 21.15 1.28
CA PHE A 118 11.67 20.34 0.50
C PHE A 118 12.24 18.95 0.18
N ASN A 119 13.54 18.83 -0.04
CA ASN A 119 14.18 17.50 -0.13
C ASN A 119 14.07 16.71 1.17
N ALA A 120 14.15 17.37 2.34
CA ALA A 120 13.89 16.71 3.63
C ALA A 120 12.43 16.25 3.76
N PHE A 121 11.46 17.03 3.27
CA PHE A 121 10.05 16.63 3.22
C PHE A 121 9.85 15.37 2.35
N LEU A 122 10.49 15.31 1.18
CA LEU A 122 10.49 14.12 0.34
C LEU A 122 11.13 12.92 1.06
N LEU A 123 12.24 13.13 1.75
CA LEU A 123 12.90 12.06 2.52
C LEU A 123 12.00 11.54 3.66
N ILE A 124 11.34 12.43 4.40
CA ILE A 124 10.39 12.06 5.46
C ILE A 124 9.28 11.18 4.89
N ASN A 125 8.62 11.63 3.82
CA ASN A 125 7.58 10.83 3.18
C ASN A 125 8.15 9.53 2.60
N GLY A 126 9.34 9.58 2.03
CA GLY A 126 10.00 8.43 1.41
C GLY A 126 10.25 7.27 2.37
N VAL A 127 10.56 7.57 3.62
CA VAL A 127 10.80 6.56 4.67
C VAL A 127 9.53 6.25 5.44
N LEU A 128 8.89 7.29 6.01
CA LEU A 128 7.74 7.11 6.90
C LEU A 128 6.47 6.71 6.17
N GLY A 129 6.23 7.19 4.95
CA GLY A 129 5.04 6.85 4.17
C GLY A 129 4.84 5.33 4.03
N PRO A 130 5.77 4.61 3.38
CA PRO A 130 5.68 3.17 3.23
C PRO A 130 5.72 2.40 4.56
N LEU A 131 6.54 2.85 5.52
CA LEU A 131 6.64 2.24 6.85
C LEU A 131 5.30 2.29 7.58
N LEU A 132 4.68 3.46 7.67
CA LEU A 132 3.41 3.65 8.37
C LEU A 132 2.25 2.94 7.67
N ILE A 133 2.18 2.99 6.33
CA ILE A 133 1.14 2.28 5.57
C ILE A 133 1.28 0.76 5.79
N GLY A 134 2.49 0.21 5.68
CA GLY A 134 2.71 -1.21 5.92
C GLY A 134 2.38 -1.62 7.36
N THR A 135 2.73 -0.79 8.35
CA THR A 135 2.39 -1.02 9.77
C THR A 135 0.88 -0.96 10.00
N ALA A 136 0.18 0.03 9.39
CA ALA A 136 -1.28 0.13 9.48
C ALA A 136 -1.98 -1.06 8.83
N VAL A 137 -1.52 -1.49 7.64
CA VAL A 137 -2.06 -2.69 6.96
C VAL A 137 -1.75 -3.97 7.74
N GLY A 138 -0.68 -4.01 8.52
CA GLY A 138 -0.37 -5.11 9.43
C GLY A 138 -1.53 -5.44 10.38
N THR A 139 -2.27 -4.43 10.84
CA THR A 139 -3.44 -4.61 11.73
C THR A 139 -4.59 -5.39 11.08
N VAL A 140 -4.64 -5.49 9.76
CA VAL A 140 -5.56 -6.37 9.03
C VAL A 140 -5.35 -7.84 9.41
N PHE A 141 -4.16 -8.21 9.80
CA PHE A 141 -3.80 -9.58 10.21
C PHE A 141 -3.70 -9.75 11.73
N THR A 142 -3.20 -8.73 12.43
CA THR A 142 -2.91 -8.81 13.87
C THR A 142 -4.07 -8.30 14.74
N GLY A 143 -4.93 -7.43 14.18
CA GLY A 143 -6.04 -6.83 14.88
C GLY A 143 -5.73 -5.46 15.50
N ALA A 144 -6.78 -4.89 16.14
CA ALA A 144 -6.73 -3.62 16.84
C ALA A 144 -7.70 -3.61 18.04
N GLU A 145 -7.53 -2.67 18.96
CA GLU A 145 -8.29 -2.58 20.20
C GLU A 145 -9.57 -1.74 20.04
N PHE A 146 -10.62 -2.36 19.52
CA PHE A 146 -11.92 -1.71 19.31
C PHE A 146 -13.07 -2.66 19.66
N THR A 147 -14.25 -2.09 19.87
CA THR A 147 -15.54 -2.79 20.01
C THR A 147 -16.55 -2.26 19.02
N VAL A 148 -17.51 -3.09 18.64
CA VAL A 148 -18.62 -2.74 17.73
C VAL A 148 -19.94 -3.01 18.41
N ASP A 149 -20.72 -1.96 18.70
CA ASP A 149 -22.07 -2.04 19.19
C ASP A 149 -23.05 -1.44 18.17
N ARG A 150 -23.72 -2.30 17.42
CA ARG A 150 -24.68 -1.89 16.39
C ARG A 150 -25.97 -1.33 16.96
N LEU A 151 -26.30 -1.66 18.20
CA LEU A 151 -27.51 -1.18 18.87
C LEU A 151 -27.35 0.22 19.46
N ASN A 152 -26.12 0.73 19.57
CA ASN A 152 -25.85 2.04 20.10
C ASN A 152 -26.47 3.22 19.29
N LEU A 153 -26.91 2.96 18.06
CA LEU A 153 -27.67 3.92 17.25
C LEU A 153 -29.04 4.30 17.90
N ALA A 154 -29.60 3.41 18.72
CA ALA A 154 -30.84 3.62 19.42
C ALA A 154 -30.67 4.23 20.83
N ASN A 155 -29.46 4.47 21.28
CA ASN A 155 -29.16 4.94 22.62
C ASN A 155 -29.45 6.46 22.73
N GLN A 156 -30.47 6.83 23.53
CA GLN A 156 -30.98 8.20 23.64
C GLN A 156 -30.11 9.14 24.50
N GLY A 157 -29.04 8.65 25.10
CA GLY A 157 -28.26 9.43 26.08
C GLY A 157 -26.81 9.74 25.70
N GLY A 158 -26.33 9.30 24.53
CA GLY A 158 -24.94 9.46 24.11
C GLY A 158 -24.77 9.68 22.60
N ALA A 159 -23.53 9.87 22.16
CA ALA A 159 -23.21 9.90 20.72
C ALA A 159 -23.55 8.54 20.09
N ALA A 160 -24.25 8.56 18.95
CA ALA A 160 -24.57 7.36 18.16
C ALA A 160 -23.32 6.82 17.47
N VAL A 161 -22.42 6.19 18.22
CA VAL A 161 -21.15 5.64 17.73
C VAL A 161 -21.21 4.13 17.75
N ILE A 162 -21.14 3.51 16.56
CA ILE A 162 -21.19 2.05 16.41
C ILE A 162 -19.86 1.44 16.84
N SER A 163 -18.74 2.01 16.43
CA SER A 163 -17.39 1.49 16.67
C SER A 163 -16.67 2.38 17.67
N GLN A 164 -16.11 1.79 18.72
CA GLN A 164 -15.42 2.52 19.80
C GLN A 164 -14.03 1.90 20.01
N TRP A 165 -13.01 2.76 20.16
CA TRP A 165 -11.66 2.33 20.51
C TRP A 165 -11.53 2.21 22.02
N ALA A 166 -10.85 1.13 22.45
CA ALA A 166 -10.66 0.82 23.86
C ALA A 166 -9.51 1.64 24.48
N THR A 167 -8.59 2.14 23.65
CA THR A 167 -7.42 2.90 24.11
C THR A 167 -7.41 4.32 23.57
N PRO A 168 -6.79 5.27 24.31
CA PRO A 168 -6.64 6.66 23.85
C PRO A 168 -5.60 6.83 22.73
N TRP A 169 -4.87 5.76 22.35
CA TRP A 169 -3.82 5.80 21.36
C TRP A 169 -4.32 5.75 19.91
N HIS A 170 -5.58 5.37 19.71
CA HIS A 170 -6.30 5.42 18.44
C HIS A 170 -5.43 5.01 17.23
N GLY A 171 -4.91 3.79 17.28
CA GLY A 171 -4.14 3.16 16.20
C GLY A 171 -2.62 3.22 16.37
N LEU A 172 -2.07 4.09 17.22
CA LEU A 172 -0.61 4.13 17.45
C LEU A 172 -0.09 2.84 18.10
N GLU A 173 -0.92 2.09 18.82
CA GLU A 173 -0.61 0.77 19.36
C GLU A 173 -0.20 -0.25 18.29
N ALA A 174 -0.55 -0.01 17.03
CA ALA A 174 -0.09 -0.85 15.90
C ALA A 174 1.44 -0.95 15.83
N VAL A 175 2.17 0.07 16.29
CA VAL A 175 3.64 0.08 16.34
C VAL A 175 4.20 -0.81 17.47
N ALA A 176 3.41 -1.10 18.49
CA ALA A 176 3.83 -1.99 19.57
C ALA A 176 3.87 -3.47 19.15
N GLU A 177 3.11 -3.84 18.13
CA GLU A 177 3.12 -5.20 17.58
C GLU A 177 4.25 -5.33 16.54
N TRP A 178 5.28 -6.11 16.86
CA TRP A 178 6.46 -6.27 16.01
C TRP A 178 6.17 -6.78 14.60
N ARG A 179 5.12 -7.60 14.40
CA ARG A 179 4.71 -8.12 13.08
C ARG A 179 4.24 -7.00 12.17
N ASN A 180 3.54 -6.01 12.73
CA ASN A 180 3.10 -4.83 11.98
C ASN A 180 4.29 -3.98 11.54
N VAL A 181 5.23 -3.73 12.45
CA VAL A 181 6.45 -2.97 12.14
C VAL A 181 7.33 -3.71 11.12
N LEU A 182 7.41 -5.04 11.24
CA LEU A 182 8.15 -5.86 10.28
C LEU A 182 7.51 -5.78 8.87
N LEU A 183 6.17 -5.77 8.78
CA LEU A 183 5.49 -5.53 7.49
C LEU A 183 5.77 -4.12 6.98
N GLY A 184 5.72 -3.10 7.85
CA GLY A 184 6.09 -1.73 7.50
C GLY A 184 7.51 -1.63 6.94
N ALA A 185 8.47 -2.25 7.61
CA ALA A 185 9.86 -2.32 7.13
C ALA A 185 9.97 -3.08 5.79
N THR A 186 9.22 -4.17 5.63
CA THR A 186 9.15 -4.93 4.37
C THR A 186 8.66 -4.06 3.22
N VAL A 187 7.57 -3.30 3.43
CA VAL A 187 7.01 -2.39 2.41
C VAL A 187 7.99 -1.26 2.08
N ALA A 188 8.65 -0.67 3.07
CA ALA A 188 9.64 0.38 2.85
C ALA A 188 10.86 -0.13 2.05
N LEU A 189 11.39 -1.30 2.39
CA LEU A 189 12.51 -1.93 1.68
C LEU A 189 12.11 -2.36 0.25
N LEU A 190 10.89 -2.86 0.06
CA LEU A 190 10.34 -3.15 -1.26
C LEU A 190 10.23 -1.89 -2.09
N ALA A 191 9.70 -0.80 -1.52
CA ALA A 191 9.58 0.49 -2.20
C ALA A 191 10.95 1.01 -2.68
N MET A 192 11.99 0.93 -1.84
CA MET A 192 13.37 1.30 -2.21
C MET A 192 13.93 0.38 -3.30
N THR A 193 13.65 -0.92 -3.23
CA THR A 193 14.07 -1.90 -4.25
C THR A 193 13.42 -1.61 -5.60
N LEU A 194 12.11 -1.38 -5.61
CA LEU A 194 11.36 -1.00 -6.83
C LEU A 194 11.81 0.35 -7.38
N ALA A 195 12.15 1.30 -6.51
CA ALA A 195 12.69 2.60 -6.91
C ALA A 195 14.03 2.48 -7.66
N CYS A 196 14.94 1.64 -7.17
CA CYS A 196 16.19 1.36 -7.88
C CYS A 196 15.92 0.80 -9.29
N GLN A 197 14.96 -0.14 -9.41
CA GLN A 197 14.54 -0.69 -10.70
C GLN A 197 13.90 0.36 -11.61
N TYR A 198 13.08 1.25 -11.02
CA TYR A 198 12.41 2.32 -11.75
C TYR A 198 13.42 3.35 -12.28
N PHE A 199 14.40 3.76 -11.48
CA PHE A 199 15.46 4.66 -11.93
C PHE A 199 16.26 4.05 -13.09
N MET A 200 16.60 2.76 -13.02
CA MET A 200 17.26 2.07 -14.13
C MET A 200 16.42 2.00 -15.41
N ASN A 201 15.10 2.04 -15.29
CA ASN A 201 14.18 2.05 -16.44
C ASN A 201 13.98 3.44 -17.04
N ASN A 202 13.92 4.49 -16.20
CA ASN A 202 13.43 5.81 -16.59
C ASN A 202 14.54 6.86 -16.82
N ILE A 203 15.74 6.65 -16.25
CA ILE A 203 16.86 7.60 -16.33
C ILE A 203 17.95 7.04 -17.24
N ASP A 204 18.55 7.93 -18.07
CA ASP A 204 19.68 7.61 -18.95
C ASP A 204 20.94 8.38 -18.52
N ASP A 205 21.47 8.01 -17.35
CA ASP A 205 22.72 8.50 -16.79
C ASP A 205 23.50 7.35 -16.16
N GLU A 206 24.71 7.06 -16.69
CA GLU A 206 25.50 5.90 -16.24
C GLU A 206 25.84 5.93 -14.75
N THR A 207 26.05 7.11 -14.17
CA THR A 207 26.43 7.27 -12.76
C THR A 207 25.27 6.87 -11.85
N ILE A 208 24.06 7.37 -12.17
CA ILE A 208 22.82 7.02 -11.47
C ILE A 208 22.52 5.55 -11.64
N LEU A 209 22.64 5.03 -12.87
CA LEU A 209 22.38 3.59 -13.16
C LEU A 209 23.28 2.66 -12.34
N ARG A 210 24.59 2.92 -12.30
CA ARG A 210 25.55 2.12 -11.51
C ARG A 210 25.25 2.17 -10.01
N ARG A 211 24.89 3.35 -9.49
CA ARG A 211 24.53 3.48 -8.07
C ARG A 211 23.22 2.78 -7.76
N ALA A 212 22.18 2.96 -8.57
CA ALA A 212 20.91 2.25 -8.41
C ALA A 212 21.10 0.72 -8.43
N GLN A 213 21.90 0.21 -9.37
CA GLN A 213 22.24 -1.22 -9.45
C GLN A 213 22.99 -1.70 -8.19
N SER A 214 23.95 -0.92 -7.68
CA SER A 214 24.67 -1.26 -6.45
C SER A 214 23.74 -1.33 -5.25
N ARG A 215 22.77 -0.41 -5.15
CA ARG A 215 21.79 -0.36 -4.05
C ARG A 215 20.74 -1.46 -4.10
N MET A 216 20.51 -2.08 -5.24
CA MET A 216 19.63 -3.24 -5.36
C MET A 216 19.98 -4.38 -4.38
N ARG A 217 21.26 -4.63 -4.11
CA ARG A 217 21.67 -5.65 -3.14
C ARG A 217 21.43 -5.21 -1.70
N LEU A 218 21.69 -3.92 -1.42
CA LEU A 218 21.53 -3.36 -0.08
C LEU A 218 20.07 -3.38 0.39
N PHE A 219 19.12 -3.14 -0.50
CA PHE A 219 17.70 -3.10 -0.15
C PHE A 219 16.96 -4.39 -0.50
N GLY A 220 17.29 -5.04 -1.61
CA GLY A 220 16.61 -6.24 -2.08
C GLY A 220 16.84 -7.47 -1.18
N VAL A 221 18.04 -7.65 -0.62
CA VAL A 221 18.29 -8.77 0.29
C VAL A 221 17.57 -8.61 1.62
N PRO A 222 17.69 -7.47 2.35
CA PRO A 222 16.91 -7.25 3.56
C PRO A 222 15.39 -7.31 3.32
N PHE A 223 14.91 -6.79 2.19
CA PHE A 223 13.50 -6.94 1.81
C PHE A 223 13.07 -8.42 1.81
N VAL A 224 13.81 -9.28 1.10
CA VAL A 224 13.46 -10.70 1.01
C VAL A 224 13.49 -11.36 2.39
N VAL A 225 14.49 -11.04 3.22
CA VAL A 225 14.60 -11.58 4.59
C VAL A 225 13.41 -11.14 5.44
N CYS A 226 13.08 -9.84 5.45
CA CYS A 226 11.93 -9.31 6.20
C CYS A 226 10.61 -9.89 5.70
N PHE A 227 10.43 -9.99 4.38
CA PHE A 227 9.22 -10.56 3.78
C PHE A 227 9.03 -12.03 4.17
N VAL A 228 10.08 -12.84 4.05
CA VAL A 228 10.02 -14.27 4.42
C VAL A 228 9.76 -14.43 5.92
N ALA A 229 10.44 -13.65 6.76
CA ALA A 229 10.22 -13.68 8.22
C ALA A 229 8.78 -13.30 8.57
N TRP A 230 8.25 -12.24 7.95
CA TRP A 230 6.86 -11.80 8.16
C TRP A 230 5.86 -12.84 7.64
N LEU A 231 6.08 -13.39 6.45
CA LEU A 231 5.20 -14.41 5.87
C LEU A 231 5.15 -15.67 6.74
N LEU A 232 6.29 -16.14 7.23
CA LEU A 232 6.36 -17.27 8.16
C LEU A 232 5.61 -16.97 9.46
N ALA A 233 5.82 -15.78 10.04
CA ALA A 233 5.11 -15.34 11.24
C ALA A 233 3.59 -15.30 11.01
N LEU A 234 3.13 -14.86 9.81
CA LEU A 234 1.72 -14.86 9.44
C LEU A 234 1.16 -16.28 9.30
N LEU A 235 1.84 -17.16 8.56
CA LEU A 235 1.36 -18.53 8.29
C LEU A 235 1.31 -19.41 9.55
N LEU A 236 2.16 -19.12 10.52
CA LEU A 236 2.18 -19.82 11.82
C LEU A 236 1.26 -19.19 12.86
N ALA A 237 0.65 -18.03 12.55
CA ALA A 237 -0.24 -17.35 13.47
C ALA A 237 -1.64 -17.97 13.47
N ASP A 238 -2.28 -17.89 14.63
CA ASP A 238 -3.71 -18.12 14.75
C ASP A 238 -4.46 -16.95 14.11
N GLY A 239 -5.57 -17.24 13.46
CA GLY A 239 -6.45 -16.24 12.89
C GLY A 239 -7.86 -16.35 13.46
N ARG A 240 -8.75 -15.47 13.03
CA ARG A 240 -10.15 -15.49 13.42
C ARG A 240 -11.01 -15.91 12.23
N ALA A 241 -11.84 -16.92 12.46
CA ALA A 241 -12.77 -17.45 11.48
C ALA A 241 -14.20 -17.16 11.91
N ALA A 242 -15.04 -16.77 10.96
CA ALA A 242 -16.48 -16.66 11.13
C ALA A 242 -17.16 -17.90 10.57
N ASP A 243 -18.04 -18.51 11.34
CA ASP A 243 -18.90 -19.61 10.90
C ASP A 243 -20.08 -19.11 10.04
N ALA A 244 -20.92 -20.02 9.56
CA ALA A 244 -22.09 -19.69 8.76
C ALA A 244 -23.16 -18.88 9.54
N ALA A 245 -23.14 -18.92 10.86
CA ALA A 245 -24.00 -18.12 11.73
C ALA A 245 -23.43 -16.74 12.04
N GLY A 246 -22.18 -16.47 11.61
CA GLY A 246 -21.49 -15.22 11.88
C GLY A 246 -20.75 -15.19 13.23
N THR A 247 -20.68 -16.32 13.95
CA THR A 247 -19.95 -16.42 15.21
C THR A 247 -18.44 -16.50 14.93
N ILE A 248 -17.68 -15.70 15.63
CA ILE A 248 -16.23 -15.64 15.42
C ILE A 248 -15.50 -16.48 16.46
N SER A 249 -14.60 -17.31 15.99
CA SER A 249 -13.74 -18.16 16.80
C SER A 249 -12.29 -18.08 16.36
N VAL A 250 -11.37 -18.46 17.26
CA VAL A 250 -9.95 -18.58 16.95
C VAL A 250 -9.70 -19.89 16.22
N GLU A 251 -9.03 -19.81 15.08
CA GLU A 251 -8.63 -20.98 14.28
C GLU A 251 -7.11 -21.04 14.18
N PRO A 252 -6.46 -22.13 14.66
CA PRO A 252 -5.02 -22.29 14.56
C PRO A 252 -4.56 -22.34 13.10
N TYR A 253 -3.44 -21.67 12.81
CA TYR A 253 -2.83 -21.61 11.47
C TYR A 253 -3.81 -21.19 10.37
N LYS A 254 -4.72 -20.27 10.67
CA LYS A 254 -5.81 -19.87 9.75
C LYS A 254 -5.31 -19.50 8.37
N TYR A 255 -4.26 -18.70 8.29
CA TYR A 255 -3.72 -18.23 7.02
C TYR A 255 -3.04 -19.33 6.20
N LEU A 256 -2.40 -20.30 6.87
CA LEU A 256 -1.84 -21.49 6.20
C LEU A 256 -2.96 -22.37 5.66
N ARG A 257 -4.01 -22.59 6.43
CA ARG A 257 -5.21 -23.34 5.97
C ARG A 257 -5.86 -22.67 4.78
N ASN A 258 -6.02 -21.34 4.82
CA ASN A 258 -6.57 -20.58 3.70
C ASN A 258 -5.74 -20.77 2.41
N LEU A 259 -4.42 -20.84 2.49
CA LEU A 259 -3.58 -21.16 1.33
C LEU A 259 -3.85 -22.56 0.79
N LEU A 260 -4.03 -23.55 1.67
CA LEU A 260 -4.31 -24.93 1.23
C LEU A 260 -5.71 -25.08 0.65
N GLU A 261 -6.70 -24.38 1.20
CA GLU A 261 -8.11 -24.43 0.78
C GLU A 261 -8.40 -23.55 -0.44
N MET A 262 -7.54 -22.56 -0.75
CA MET A 262 -7.66 -21.68 -1.91
C MET A 262 -6.45 -21.84 -2.86
N PRO A 263 -6.32 -22.96 -3.58
CA PRO A 263 -5.12 -23.25 -4.40
C PRO A 263 -4.88 -22.20 -5.50
N TYR A 264 -5.91 -21.56 -6.02
CA TYR A 264 -5.77 -20.46 -7.00
C TYR A 264 -5.08 -19.23 -6.39
N VAL A 265 -5.37 -18.87 -5.12
CA VAL A 265 -4.68 -17.78 -4.42
C VAL A 265 -3.22 -18.15 -4.18
N THR A 266 -2.96 -19.40 -3.81
CA THR A 266 -1.61 -19.93 -3.59
C THR A 266 -0.78 -19.87 -4.87
N VAL A 267 -1.34 -20.28 -6.01
CA VAL A 267 -0.63 -20.19 -7.31
C VAL A 267 -0.31 -18.75 -7.66
N VAL A 268 -1.26 -17.81 -7.47
CA VAL A 268 -1.04 -16.38 -7.72
C VAL A 268 0.04 -15.82 -6.80
N LEU A 269 0.04 -16.20 -5.51
CA LEU A 269 1.07 -15.82 -4.54
C LEU A 269 2.46 -16.30 -4.98
N LEU A 270 2.59 -17.55 -5.35
CA LEU A 270 3.86 -18.13 -5.80
C LEU A 270 4.37 -17.46 -7.07
N LEU A 271 3.50 -17.23 -8.06
CA LEU A 271 3.85 -16.49 -9.28
C LEU A 271 4.31 -15.07 -8.96
N GLY A 272 3.63 -14.40 -8.03
CA GLY A 272 4.00 -13.07 -7.55
C GLY A 272 5.39 -13.06 -6.92
N VAL A 273 5.63 -13.94 -5.96
CA VAL A 273 6.94 -14.06 -5.27
C VAL A 273 8.05 -14.39 -6.24
N VAL A 274 7.86 -15.36 -7.12
CA VAL A 274 8.86 -15.72 -8.16
C VAL A 274 9.15 -14.54 -9.06
N SER A 275 8.14 -13.78 -9.48
CA SER A 275 8.31 -12.59 -10.31
C SER A 275 9.10 -11.49 -9.60
N VAL A 276 8.87 -11.25 -8.30
CA VAL A 276 9.65 -10.29 -7.50
C VAL A 276 11.10 -10.75 -7.38
N LEU A 277 11.36 -12.01 -7.06
CA LEU A 277 12.72 -12.54 -6.96
C LEU A 277 13.46 -12.46 -8.31
N TRP A 278 12.75 -12.76 -9.40
CA TRP A 278 13.29 -12.62 -10.74
C TRP A 278 13.62 -11.16 -11.07
N SER A 279 12.76 -10.22 -10.67
CA SER A 279 13.00 -8.79 -10.85
C SER A 279 14.26 -8.30 -10.13
N ILE A 280 14.48 -8.78 -8.89
CA ILE A 280 15.69 -8.46 -8.12
C ILE A 280 16.93 -8.98 -8.85
N ARG A 281 16.91 -10.22 -9.35
CA ARG A 281 18.00 -10.76 -10.15
C ARG A 281 18.25 -9.94 -11.42
N LEU A 282 17.20 -9.58 -12.17
CA LEU A 282 17.31 -8.74 -13.34
C LEU A 282 17.91 -7.36 -12.99
N GLY A 283 17.51 -6.77 -11.88
CA GLY A 283 18.06 -5.52 -11.38
C GLY A 283 19.56 -5.63 -11.03
N TRP A 284 19.98 -6.74 -10.44
CA TRP A 284 21.41 -7.00 -10.20
C TRP A 284 22.23 -7.12 -11.49
N CYS A 285 21.60 -7.57 -12.58
CA CYS A 285 22.21 -7.61 -13.91
C CYS A 285 22.10 -6.28 -14.66
N GLY A 286 21.56 -5.21 -14.05
CA GLY A 286 21.40 -3.90 -14.68
C GLY A 286 20.30 -3.82 -15.74
N SER A 287 19.35 -4.75 -15.75
CA SER A 287 18.28 -4.77 -16.75
C SER A 287 17.26 -3.67 -16.53
N ARG A 288 17.01 -2.88 -17.56
CA ARG A 288 15.96 -1.83 -17.56
C ARG A 288 14.53 -2.40 -17.45
N ARG A 289 14.33 -3.71 -17.66
CA ARG A 289 13.01 -4.38 -17.60
C ARG A 289 12.64 -4.86 -16.20
N ALA A 290 13.56 -4.79 -15.24
CA ALA A 290 13.36 -5.32 -13.88
C ALA A 290 12.09 -4.80 -13.22
N VAL A 291 11.78 -3.50 -13.34
CA VAL A 291 10.62 -2.84 -12.72
C VAL A 291 9.28 -3.45 -13.13
N TRP A 292 9.14 -3.97 -14.35
CA TRP A 292 7.89 -4.54 -14.82
C TRP A 292 7.60 -5.90 -14.16
N PHE A 293 8.63 -6.73 -14.01
CA PHE A 293 8.52 -7.98 -13.24
C PHE A 293 8.33 -7.69 -11.75
N GLY A 294 9.05 -6.69 -11.21
CA GLY A 294 8.89 -6.25 -9.82
C GLY A 294 7.48 -5.74 -9.54
N GLY A 295 6.95 -4.91 -10.43
CA GLY A 295 5.59 -4.37 -10.32
C GLY A 295 4.52 -5.45 -10.41
N ALA A 296 4.55 -6.26 -11.47
CA ALA A 296 3.59 -7.37 -11.62
C ALA A 296 3.67 -8.34 -10.44
N GLY A 297 4.89 -8.72 -10.02
CA GLY A 297 5.09 -9.60 -8.87
C GLY A 297 4.58 -9.00 -7.56
N THR A 298 4.82 -7.71 -7.32
CA THR A 298 4.29 -7.00 -6.14
C THR A 298 2.77 -7.01 -6.13
N VAL A 299 2.13 -6.68 -7.27
CA VAL A 299 0.67 -6.67 -7.38
C VAL A 299 0.09 -8.05 -7.09
N LEU A 300 0.63 -9.11 -7.70
CA LEU A 300 0.15 -10.48 -7.48
C LEU A 300 0.35 -10.93 -6.03
N THR A 301 1.50 -10.64 -5.43
CA THR A 301 1.80 -11.02 -4.04
C THR A 301 0.87 -10.32 -3.05
N VAL A 302 0.74 -8.99 -3.14
CA VAL A 302 -0.08 -8.22 -2.21
C VAL A 302 -1.56 -8.52 -2.40
N LEU A 303 -2.03 -8.67 -3.64
CA LEU A 303 -3.39 -9.11 -3.93
C LEU A 303 -3.70 -10.44 -3.23
N SER A 304 -2.83 -11.44 -3.40
CA SER A 304 -3.01 -12.75 -2.78
C SER A 304 -3.07 -12.68 -1.25
N LEU A 305 -2.20 -11.87 -0.62
CA LEU A 305 -2.19 -11.69 0.84
C LEU A 305 -3.47 -11.03 1.35
N LEU A 306 -4.00 -10.03 0.64
CA LEU A 306 -5.26 -9.38 1.02
C LEU A 306 -6.47 -10.30 0.77
N LEU A 307 -6.47 -11.11 -0.29
CA LEU A 307 -7.49 -12.13 -0.49
C LEU A 307 -7.46 -13.19 0.63
N LEU A 308 -6.26 -13.57 1.07
CA LEU A 308 -6.06 -14.50 2.18
C LEU A 308 -6.62 -13.95 3.50
N ALA A 309 -6.56 -12.62 3.70
CA ALA A 309 -7.07 -11.95 4.89
C ALA A 309 -8.59 -11.91 4.98
N GLY A 310 -9.31 -11.80 3.84
CA GLY A 310 -10.76 -11.57 3.86
C GLY A 310 -11.61 -12.73 3.36
N TRP A 311 -11.06 -13.63 2.54
CA TRP A 311 -11.81 -14.76 2.00
C TRP A 311 -11.82 -15.96 2.96
N ASN A 312 -12.59 -16.99 2.61
CA ASN A 312 -12.70 -18.25 3.37
C ASN A 312 -13.15 -18.05 4.83
N GLY A 313 -14.18 -17.20 5.05
CA GLY A 313 -14.71 -16.94 6.39
C GLY A 313 -13.72 -16.27 7.35
N THR A 314 -12.67 -15.63 6.86
CA THR A 314 -11.66 -14.98 7.71
C THR A 314 -12.14 -13.60 8.15
N ALA A 315 -11.94 -13.26 9.44
CA ALA A 315 -12.13 -11.93 9.94
C ALA A 315 -10.89 -11.09 9.61
N TYR A 316 -11.01 -10.22 8.63
CA TYR A 316 -9.89 -9.43 8.12
C TYR A 316 -9.48 -8.25 9.00
N TYR A 317 -10.27 -7.91 10.02
CA TYR A 317 -9.90 -6.89 11.00
C TYR A 317 -10.30 -7.39 12.39
N PRO A 318 -9.38 -8.14 13.04
CA PRO A 318 -9.66 -8.72 14.35
C PRO A 318 -9.78 -7.66 15.43
N SER A 319 -10.81 -7.75 16.28
CA SER A 319 -10.90 -6.96 17.50
C SER A 319 -10.16 -7.66 18.64
N LEU A 320 -9.19 -7.00 19.25
CA LEU A 320 -8.45 -7.56 20.39
C LEU A 320 -9.21 -7.41 21.70
N THR A 321 -10.17 -6.48 21.77
CA THR A 321 -10.98 -6.21 22.96
C THR A 321 -12.19 -7.14 23.07
N ASP A 322 -12.93 -7.31 21.98
CA ASP A 322 -14.08 -8.21 21.89
C ASP A 322 -14.06 -9.02 20.61
N MET A 323 -13.90 -10.34 20.74
CA MET A 323 -13.74 -11.23 19.58
C MET A 323 -14.92 -11.15 18.60
N GLN A 324 -16.16 -10.98 19.10
CA GLN A 324 -17.34 -10.91 18.25
C GLN A 324 -17.47 -9.59 17.48
N SER A 325 -16.77 -8.56 17.91
CA SER A 325 -16.65 -7.28 17.20
C SER A 325 -15.70 -7.32 16.00
N SER A 326 -15.00 -8.43 15.75
CA SER A 326 -14.09 -8.58 14.61
C SER A 326 -14.82 -8.44 13.28
N LEU A 327 -14.20 -7.75 12.32
CA LEU A 327 -14.84 -7.45 11.03
C LEU A 327 -14.52 -8.50 9.97
N THR A 328 -15.58 -8.92 9.29
CA THR A 328 -15.55 -9.81 8.13
C THR A 328 -16.10 -9.10 6.91
N ILE A 329 -15.88 -9.63 5.71
CA ILE A 329 -16.47 -9.07 4.49
C ILE A 329 -18.02 -9.09 4.51
N THR A 330 -18.63 -9.99 5.29
CA THR A 330 -20.09 -10.10 5.40
C THR A 330 -20.66 -9.09 6.39
N ASN A 331 -20.04 -8.94 7.56
CA ASN A 331 -20.60 -8.13 8.64
C ASN A 331 -20.25 -6.63 8.54
N SER A 332 -19.27 -6.26 7.71
CA SER A 332 -18.80 -4.87 7.55
C SER A 332 -19.19 -4.22 6.21
N SER A 333 -19.78 -5.00 5.29
CA SER A 333 -20.15 -4.53 3.96
C SER A 333 -21.33 -3.56 3.97
N SER A 334 -21.41 -2.75 2.92
CA SER A 334 -22.54 -1.88 2.61
C SER A 334 -23.78 -2.69 2.17
N SER A 335 -24.89 -2.00 1.97
CA SER A 335 -26.14 -2.63 1.53
C SER A 335 -26.03 -3.21 0.11
N LEU A 336 -26.91 -4.18 -0.22
CA LEU A 336 -27.01 -4.74 -1.56
C LEU A 336 -27.21 -3.67 -2.63
N PHE A 337 -28.02 -2.64 -2.33
CA PHE A 337 -28.28 -1.53 -3.24
C PHE A 337 -26.99 -0.76 -3.55
N THR A 338 -26.23 -0.39 -2.53
CA THR A 338 -24.97 0.35 -2.69
C THR A 338 -23.95 -0.46 -3.46
N LEU A 339 -23.71 -1.73 -3.07
CA LEU A 339 -22.74 -2.59 -3.74
C LEU A 339 -23.08 -2.83 -5.22
N ARG A 340 -24.39 -3.00 -5.54
CA ARG A 340 -24.86 -3.16 -6.91
C ARG A 340 -24.68 -1.89 -7.74
N THR A 341 -25.05 -0.73 -7.19
CA THR A 341 -24.90 0.56 -7.88
C THR A 341 -23.43 0.84 -8.19
N MET A 342 -22.55 0.61 -7.21
CA MET A 342 -21.11 0.75 -7.39
C MET A 342 -20.54 -0.25 -8.42
N ALA A 343 -21.09 -1.48 -8.49
CA ALA A 343 -20.66 -2.47 -9.48
C ALA A 343 -20.97 -2.00 -10.91
N TRP A 344 -22.08 -1.29 -11.13
CA TRP A 344 -22.33 -0.62 -12.42
C TRP A 344 -21.32 0.47 -12.73
N VAL A 345 -20.97 1.29 -11.73
CA VAL A 345 -19.94 2.34 -11.89
C VAL A 345 -18.58 1.73 -12.18
N SER A 346 -18.25 0.58 -11.59
CA SER A 346 -16.96 -0.09 -11.80
C SER A 346 -16.73 -0.55 -13.24
N LEU A 347 -17.76 -0.62 -14.09
CA LEU A 347 -17.59 -0.86 -15.53
C LEU A 347 -16.78 0.24 -16.24
N PHE A 348 -16.67 1.42 -15.65
CA PHE A 348 -15.81 2.49 -16.16
C PHE A 348 -14.33 2.32 -15.76
N VAL A 349 -14.01 1.46 -14.80
CA VAL A 349 -12.63 1.22 -14.35
C VAL A 349 -11.67 0.81 -15.47
N PRO A 350 -12.04 -0.06 -16.44
CA PRO A 350 -11.18 -0.38 -17.57
C PRO A 350 -10.82 0.84 -18.43
N PHE A 351 -11.74 1.79 -18.62
CA PHE A 351 -11.47 3.03 -19.36
C PHE A 351 -10.47 3.92 -18.62
N VAL A 352 -10.63 4.05 -17.30
CA VAL A 352 -9.69 4.77 -16.45
C VAL A 352 -8.31 4.09 -16.45
N ALA A 353 -8.26 2.77 -16.35
CA ALA A 353 -7.02 1.99 -16.44
C ALA A 353 -6.32 2.18 -17.80
N ALA A 354 -7.08 2.19 -18.91
CA ALA A 354 -6.55 2.45 -20.25
C ALA A 354 -5.99 3.88 -20.35
N TYR A 355 -6.67 4.88 -19.77
CA TYR A 355 -6.19 6.26 -19.72
C TYR A 355 -4.90 6.37 -18.87
N ILE A 356 -4.85 5.75 -17.70
CA ILE A 356 -3.65 5.72 -16.85
C ILE A 356 -2.48 5.06 -17.60
N TRP A 357 -2.73 3.94 -18.27
CA TRP A 357 -1.72 3.27 -19.09
C TRP A 357 -1.20 4.17 -20.22
N TYR A 358 -2.11 4.86 -20.92
CA TYR A 358 -1.75 5.81 -21.97
C TYR A 358 -0.89 6.96 -21.42
N ALA A 359 -1.32 7.59 -20.32
CA ALA A 359 -0.60 8.67 -19.66
C ALA A 359 0.79 8.21 -19.18
N TRP A 360 0.87 7.03 -18.55
CA TRP A 360 2.13 6.42 -18.15
C TRP A 360 3.08 6.23 -19.32
N ARG A 361 2.58 5.67 -20.42
CA ARG A 361 3.37 5.45 -21.64
C ARG A 361 3.82 6.76 -22.27
N ALA A 362 2.98 7.79 -22.28
CA ALA A 362 3.31 9.11 -22.80
C ALA A 362 4.44 9.77 -22.00
N MET A 363 4.35 9.75 -20.67
CA MET A 363 5.38 10.30 -19.76
C MET A 363 6.71 9.55 -19.83
N ASN A 364 6.70 8.25 -20.12
CA ASN A 364 7.91 7.42 -20.20
C ASN A 364 8.42 7.26 -21.64
N ARG A 365 7.97 8.07 -22.57
CA ARG A 365 8.33 7.94 -24.00
C ARG A 365 9.81 8.18 -24.25
N ARG A 366 10.43 9.06 -23.44
CA ARG A 366 11.86 9.36 -23.46
C ARG A 366 12.42 9.20 -22.05
N PRO A 367 13.57 8.55 -21.88
CA PRO A 367 14.26 8.54 -20.60
C PRO A 367 14.76 9.94 -20.26
N ILE A 368 14.88 10.24 -18.97
CA ILE A 368 15.37 11.52 -18.48
C ILE A 368 16.89 11.59 -18.67
N THR A 369 17.35 12.67 -19.30
CA THR A 369 18.77 12.95 -19.55
C THR A 369 19.21 14.24 -18.85
N ARG A 370 20.52 14.46 -18.73
CA ARG A 370 21.07 15.74 -18.19
C ARG A 370 20.72 16.93 -19.05
N GLU A 371 20.64 16.73 -20.38
CA GLU A 371 20.30 17.81 -21.33
C GLU A 371 18.88 18.29 -21.13
N GLU A 372 17.93 17.37 -20.89
CA GLU A 372 16.55 17.70 -20.57
C GLU A 372 16.47 18.56 -19.30
N ILE A 373 17.21 18.21 -18.25
CA ILE A 373 17.22 18.94 -16.98
C ILE A 373 17.79 20.37 -17.12
N ARG A 374 18.71 20.61 -18.06
CA ARG A 374 19.28 21.93 -18.30
C ARG A 374 18.43 22.84 -19.19
N GLY A 375 17.59 22.25 -20.01
CA GLY A 375 16.82 22.97 -21.05
C GLY A 375 15.35 23.22 -20.75
N ASP A 376 14.80 22.63 -19.67
CA ASP A 376 13.36 22.69 -19.40
C ASP A 376 13.02 23.56 -18.19
N ASP A 377 12.20 24.62 -18.40
CA ASP A 377 11.71 25.51 -17.34
C ASP A 377 10.59 24.90 -16.50
N HIS A 378 10.00 23.76 -16.94
CA HIS A 378 8.91 23.06 -16.26
C HIS A 378 9.38 21.78 -15.53
N GLN A 379 10.25 21.94 -14.54
CA GLN A 379 10.77 20.84 -13.71
C GLN A 379 10.16 20.87 -12.30
N TYR A 380 10.01 19.67 -11.70
CA TYR A 380 9.64 19.52 -10.29
C TYR A 380 10.74 19.95 -9.34
#